data_2c1e1bb979e23bc37f81ee41483c2b52
#
_entry.id   2c1e1bb979e23bc37f81ee41483c2b52
#
_cell.length_a   1.000
_cell.length_b   1.000
_cell.length_c   1.000
_cell.angle_alpha   90.00
_cell.angle_beta   90.00
_cell.angle_gamma   90.00
#
_symmetry.space_group_name_H-M   'P 1'
#
loop_
_entity.id
_entity.type
_entity.pdbx_description
1 polymer ?
#
loop_
_entity_poly.entity_id
_entity_poly.type
_entity_poly.pdbx_seq_one_letter_code
_entity_poly.pdbx_strand_id
1 'polypeptide(L)'
;MVRNLYLNRNIACMIVISLIANMSGSMILPLFAIYVEQFGISTLGMSILFSLFYVGRFLGGGMAGRIYEKIGAKRLGLGLLIAEIACMLLFPIATSFIILSILRLLQGLVAIGLTVFVRVTVNHMSTAENRGTLNGYISSSEGAGMILGPLISGVIVSYFSLSVPFYFVAIFACISFIAVSRMTFANSPLKPQQQHPPLQKPQRRIILTKQLLLYSTVHLLEMSAFAIFLTYFSVYATYKLHWSPAEISLAFTIIGISTFVSAPFIGKISDMLKDRLLLCIIGLLLIMMEIILFLWFTEPWIVYLGMFIGGIGGASYLDSFYSQLGDVIPEENRSSFIGNVVSLSELGAIVSPIIAGALMDCFSINTPFYYNMILVLIAIVIQYTIRLKSKSVRKRPIA
;
A
#
# COMPACT_ATOMS: atom_id res chain seq x y z
N MET A 1 17.10 -15.70 -30.45
CA MET A 1 17.88 -14.59 -29.88
C MET A 1 17.09 -13.27 -29.82
N VAL A 2 16.50 -12.79 -30.89
CA VAL A 2 15.71 -11.54 -30.95
C VAL A 2 14.50 -11.55 -29.99
N ARG A 3 13.74 -12.66 -29.90
CA ARG A 3 12.57 -12.81 -29.02
C ARG A 3 12.94 -12.66 -27.51
N ASN A 4 14.10 -13.16 -27.10
CA ASN A 4 14.57 -13.02 -25.71
C ASN A 4 15.02 -11.57 -25.39
N LEU A 5 15.53 -10.84 -26.38
CA LEU A 5 15.92 -9.44 -26.21
C LEU A 5 14.70 -8.53 -26.00
N TYR A 6 13.63 -8.73 -26.78
CA TYR A 6 12.36 -7.98 -26.62
C TYR A 6 11.66 -8.31 -25.30
N LEU A 7 11.68 -9.57 -24.89
CA LEU A 7 11.10 -9.99 -23.60
C LEU A 7 11.84 -9.33 -22.45
N ASN A 8 13.18 -9.33 -22.46
CA ASN A 8 13.99 -8.69 -21.43
C ASN A 8 13.77 -7.16 -21.39
N ARG A 9 13.64 -6.50 -22.57
CA ARG A 9 13.37 -5.07 -22.64
C ARG A 9 11.99 -4.71 -22.09
N ASN A 10 10.97 -5.48 -22.41
CA ASN A 10 9.62 -5.23 -21.90
C ASN A 10 9.53 -5.45 -20.38
N ILE A 11 10.20 -6.46 -19.86
CA ILE A 11 10.27 -6.70 -18.40
C ILE A 11 11.00 -5.53 -17.70
N ALA A 12 12.13 -5.09 -18.25
CA ALA A 12 12.85 -3.93 -17.72
C ALA A 12 11.96 -2.66 -17.71
N CYS A 13 11.19 -2.43 -18.78
CA CYS A 13 10.22 -1.34 -18.83
C CYS A 13 9.14 -1.49 -17.73
N MET A 14 8.62 -2.70 -17.48
CA MET A 14 7.63 -2.94 -16.43
C MET A 14 8.20 -2.68 -15.03
N ILE A 15 9.45 -3.06 -14.77
CA ILE A 15 10.16 -2.76 -13.52
C ILE A 15 10.27 -1.24 -13.31
N VAL A 16 10.68 -0.51 -14.33
CA VAL A 16 10.79 0.97 -14.28
C VAL A 16 9.43 1.62 -14.08
N ILE A 17 8.40 1.17 -14.80
CA ILE A 17 7.03 1.69 -14.65
C ILE A 17 6.50 1.42 -13.24
N SER A 18 6.76 0.24 -12.68
CA SER A 18 6.39 -0.11 -11.30
C SER A 18 7.08 0.80 -10.28
N LEU A 19 8.38 1.01 -10.44
CA LEU A 19 9.15 1.93 -9.61
C LEU A 19 8.57 3.35 -9.67
N ILE A 20 8.36 3.88 -10.87
CA ILE A 20 7.82 5.23 -11.09
C ILE A 20 6.41 5.36 -10.51
N ALA A 21 5.52 4.39 -10.73
CA ALA A 21 4.15 4.42 -10.24
C ALA A 21 4.10 4.47 -8.70
N ASN A 22 4.91 3.65 -8.02
CA ASN A 22 4.97 3.63 -6.57
C ASN A 22 5.68 4.87 -6.00
N MET A 23 6.75 5.33 -6.65
CA MET A 23 7.42 6.58 -6.31
C MET A 23 6.46 7.77 -6.43
N SER A 24 5.65 7.81 -7.48
CA SER A 24 4.66 8.86 -7.72
C SER A 24 3.63 8.93 -6.58
N GLY A 25 3.08 7.79 -6.18
CA GLY A 25 2.13 7.73 -5.06
C GLY A 25 2.76 8.18 -3.74
N SER A 26 3.95 7.70 -3.43
CA SER A 26 4.65 7.99 -2.17
C SER A 26 5.24 9.40 -2.09
N MET A 27 5.50 10.08 -3.21
CA MET A 27 5.91 11.50 -3.22
C MET A 27 4.85 12.43 -2.63
N ILE A 28 3.58 12.16 -2.92
CA ILE A 28 2.47 13.02 -2.50
C ILE A 28 2.05 12.72 -1.07
N LEU A 29 2.18 11.46 -0.65
CA LEU A 29 1.63 10.95 0.61
C LEU A 29 2.00 11.78 1.85
N PRO A 30 3.28 12.10 2.12
CA PRO A 30 3.67 12.85 3.31
C PRO A 30 3.26 14.33 3.25
N LEU A 31 2.97 14.85 2.07
CA LEU A 31 2.72 16.28 1.85
C LEU A 31 1.24 16.60 1.64
N PHE A 32 0.42 15.60 1.32
CA PHE A 32 -0.96 15.83 0.88
C PHE A 32 -1.82 16.50 1.96
N ALA A 33 -1.67 16.11 3.22
CA ALA A 33 -2.41 16.70 4.33
C ALA A 33 -2.12 18.22 4.45
N ILE A 34 -0.83 18.57 4.47
CA ILE A 34 -0.37 19.95 4.56
C ILE A 34 -0.76 20.75 3.30
N TYR A 35 -0.74 20.09 2.14
CA TYR A 35 -1.13 20.69 0.89
C TYR A 35 -2.60 21.11 0.87
N VAL A 36 -3.52 20.23 1.28
CA VAL A 36 -4.96 20.54 1.25
C VAL A 36 -5.38 21.52 2.34
N GLU A 37 -4.63 21.57 3.42
CA GLU A 37 -4.87 22.54 4.51
C GLU A 37 -4.73 24.00 4.05
N GLN A 38 -3.85 24.27 3.07
CA GLN A 38 -3.69 25.61 2.49
C GLN A 38 -4.98 26.19 1.87
N PHE A 39 -5.95 25.32 1.56
CA PHE A 39 -7.24 25.71 0.99
C PHE A 39 -8.34 25.87 2.07
N GLY A 40 -7.98 25.87 3.35
CA GLY A 40 -8.94 25.99 4.45
C GLY A 40 -9.85 24.77 4.62
N ILE A 41 -9.44 23.60 4.12
CA ILE A 41 -10.18 22.34 4.25
C ILE A 41 -10.06 21.86 5.69
N SER A 42 -11.20 21.58 6.32
CA SER A 42 -11.25 21.08 7.70
C SER A 42 -10.59 19.70 7.84
N THR A 43 -10.24 19.32 9.06
CA THR A 43 -9.67 18.01 9.39
C THR A 43 -10.55 16.87 8.90
N LEU A 44 -11.87 16.97 9.09
CA LEU A 44 -12.82 16.00 8.56
C LEU A 44 -12.80 15.96 7.01
N GLY A 45 -12.73 17.12 6.35
CA GLY A 45 -12.61 17.21 4.90
C GLY A 45 -11.33 16.52 4.39
N MET A 46 -10.21 16.74 5.06
CA MET A 46 -8.94 16.07 4.78
C MET A 46 -9.08 14.54 4.91
N SER A 47 -9.71 14.08 5.98
CA SER A 47 -9.97 12.64 6.21
C SER A 47 -10.78 12.01 5.08
N ILE A 48 -11.82 12.72 4.62
CA ILE A 48 -12.65 12.27 3.50
C ILE A 48 -11.80 12.17 2.22
N LEU A 49 -10.92 13.12 1.96
CA LEU A 49 -10.03 13.07 0.79
C LEU A 49 -9.08 11.87 0.83
N PHE A 50 -8.52 11.54 2.01
CA PHE A 50 -7.72 10.32 2.17
C PHE A 50 -8.56 9.06 1.95
N SER A 51 -9.74 8.99 2.54
CA SER A 51 -10.67 7.85 2.40
C SER A 51 -11.13 7.64 0.96
N LEU A 52 -11.40 8.71 0.21
CA LEU A 52 -11.80 8.63 -1.20
C LEU A 52 -10.73 8.00 -2.10
N PHE A 53 -9.45 8.20 -1.79
CA PHE A 53 -8.38 7.49 -2.49
C PHE A 53 -8.49 5.98 -2.29
N TYR A 54 -8.73 5.51 -1.06
CA TYR A 54 -8.91 4.07 -0.79
C TYR A 54 -10.22 3.53 -1.36
N VAL A 55 -11.30 4.32 -1.37
CA VAL A 55 -12.54 3.97 -2.10
C VAL A 55 -12.25 3.75 -3.58
N GLY A 56 -11.47 4.64 -4.21
CA GLY A 56 -11.04 4.50 -5.59
C GLY A 56 -10.25 3.20 -5.82
N ARG A 57 -9.31 2.88 -4.94
CA ARG A 57 -8.54 1.63 -4.98
C ARG A 57 -9.45 0.40 -4.86
N PHE A 58 -10.35 0.41 -3.89
CA PHE A 58 -11.30 -0.69 -3.66
C PHE A 58 -12.17 -0.97 -4.89
N LEU A 59 -12.72 0.08 -5.50
CA LEU A 59 -13.56 -0.05 -6.70
C LEU A 59 -12.75 -0.43 -7.95
N GLY A 60 -11.55 0.12 -8.08
CA GLY A 60 -10.73 0.01 -9.28
C GLY A 60 -10.10 -1.36 -9.50
N GLY A 61 -9.76 -2.10 -8.43
CA GLY A 61 -9.04 -3.36 -8.55
C GLY A 61 -9.73 -4.40 -9.43
N GLY A 62 -11.01 -4.66 -9.16
CA GLY A 62 -11.80 -5.61 -9.97
C GLY A 62 -12.19 -5.06 -11.36
N MET A 63 -12.26 -3.73 -11.52
CA MET A 63 -12.53 -3.09 -12.80
C MET A 63 -11.33 -3.17 -13.74
N ALA A 64 -10.14 -2.89 -13.24
CA ALA A 64 -8.91 -2.89 -14.03
C ALA A 64 -8.63 -4.24 -14.69
N GLY A 65 -8.81 -5.35 -13.95
CA GLY A 65 -8.66 -6.70 -14.51
C GLY A 65 -9.61 -6.97 -15.65
N ARG A 66 -10.90 -6.63 -15.48
CA ARG A 66 -11.91 -6.81 -16.53
C ARG A 66 -11.65 -5.95 -17.77
N ILE A 67 -11.20 -4.72 -17.57
CA ILE A 67 -10.84 -3.81 -18.66
C ILE A 67 -9.60 -4.34 -19.39
N TYR A 68 -8.60 -4.84 -18.64
CA TYR A 68 -7.40 -5.47 -19.22
C TYR A 68 -7.76 -6.59 -20.21
N GLU A 69 -8.67 -7.47 -19.81
CA GLU A 69 -9.13 -8.58 -20.68
C GLU A 69 -9.86 -8.09 -21.94
N LYS A 70 -10.63 -6.98 -21.84
CA LYS A 70 -11.43 -6.46 -22.95
C LYS A 70 -10.62 -5.67 -23.98
N ILE A 71 -9.76 -4.76 -23.52
CA ILE A 71 -9.07 -3.80 -24.40
C ILE A 71 -7.57 -4.10 -24.58
N GLY A 72 -7.04 -5.03 -23.78
CA GLY A 72 -5.63 -5.46 -23.80
C GLY A 72 -4.70 -4.53 -23.00
N ALA A 73 -3.50 -5.07 -22.70
CA ALA A 73 -2.51 -4.41 -21.85
C ALA A 73 -2.14 -3.01 -22.31
N LYS A 74 -1.79 -2.84 -23.60
CA LYS A 74 -1.28 -1.56 -24.11
C LYS A 74 -2.30 -0.42 -23.97
N ARG A 75 -3.55 -0.68 -24.37
CA ARG A 75 -4.60 0.36 -24.32
C ARG A 75 -4.94 0.73 -22.88
N LEU A 76 -5.01 -0.27 -21.99
CA LEU A 76 -5.24 -0.03 -20.56
C LEU A 76 -4.10 0.79 -19.97
N GLY A 77 -2.84 0.37 -20.14
CA GLY A 77 -1.68 1.05 -19.57
C GLY A 77 -1.58 2.51 -20.05
N LEU A 78 -1.76 2.77 -21.35
CA LEU A 78 -1.76 4.13 -21.89
C LEU A 78 -2.91 4.97 -21.34
N GLY A 79 -4.13 4.43 -21.25
CA GLY A 79 -5.29 5.14 -20.71
C GLY A 79 -5.11 5.51 -19.24
N LEU A 80 -4.57 4.58 -18.42
CA LEU A 80 -4.29 4.85 -17.01
C LEU A 80 -3.21 5.92 -16.82
N LEU A 81 -2.15 5.89 -17.65
CA LEU A 81 -1.08 6.88 -17.57
C LEU A 81 -1.55 8.28 -18.03
N ILE A 82 -2.43 8.37 -19.04
CA ILE A 82 -3.08 9.63 -19.43
C ILE A 82 -3.93 10.15 -18.26
N ALA A 83 -4.71 9.29 -17.62
CA ALA A 83 -5.53 9.67 -16.48
C ALA A 83 -4.67 10.13 -15.29
N GLU A 84 -3.51 9.47 -15.02
CA GLU A 84 -2.56 9.89 -13.99
C GLU A 84 -1.98 11.27 -14.29
N ILE A 85 -1.51 11.51 -15.53
CA ILE A 85 -0.98 12.80 -15.96
C ILE A 85 -2.04 13.89 -15.77
N ALA A 86 -3.28 13.65 -16.23
CA ALA A 86 -4.36 14.61 -16.10
C ALA A 86 -4.68 14.92 -14.63
N CYS A 87 -4.79 13.88 -13.78
CA CYS A 87 -5.01 14.08 -12.35
C CYS A 87 -3.90 14.91 -11.70
N MET A 88 -2.63 14.60 -12.00
CA MET A 88 -1.49 15.29 -11.40
C MET A 88 -1.36 16.74 -11.86
N LEU A 89 -1.71 17.06 -13.09
CA LEU A 89 -1.74 18.44 -13.57
C LEU A 89 -2.94 19.24 -13.04
N LEU A 90 -4.04 18.57 -12.70
CA LEU A 90 -5.23 19.21 -12.15
C LEU A 90 -5.12 19.48 -10.64
N PHE A 91 -4.41 18.66 -9.86
CA PHE A 91 -4.26 18.88 -8.43
C PHE A 91 -3.75 20.28 -8.06
N PRO A 92 -2.67 20.83 -8.67
CA PRO A 92 -2.14 22.14 -8.32
C PRO A 92 -3.10 23.33 -8.57
N ILE A 93 -4.06 23.17 -9.46
CA ILE A 93 -5.04 24.21 -9.81
C ILE A 93 -6.39 24.00 -9.12
N ALA A 94 -6.59 22.83 -8.49
CA ALA A 94 -7.83 22.48 -7.79
C ALA A 94 -7.82 23.02 -6.36
N THR A 95 -8.65 24.03 -6.10
CA THR A 95 -8.82 24.63 -4.76
C THR A 95 -10.11 24.22 -4.09
N SER A 96 -11.08 23.71 -4.85
CA SER A 96 -12.38 23.29 -4.33
C SER A 96 -12.33 21.88 -3.74
N PHE A 97 -12.92 21.70 -2.55
CA PHE A 97 -13.07 20.40 -1.91
C PHE A 97 -13.74 19.35 -2.81
N ILE A 98 -14.75 19.74 -3.60
CA ILE A 98 -15.46 18.83 -4.50
C ILE A 98 -14.52 18.35 -5.62
N ILE A 99 -13.75 19.25 -6.22
CA ILE A 99 -12.80 18.89 -7.29
C ILE A 99 -11.70 17.98 -6.74
N LEU A 100 -11.12 18.34 -5.57
CA LEU A 100 -10.12 17.51 -4.90
C LEU A 100 -10.66 16.12 -4.55
N SER A 101 -11.95 16.03 -4.15
CA SER A 101 -12.61 14.74 -3.87
C SER A 101 -12.72 13.85 -5.11
N ILE A 102 -13.11 14.41 -6.25
CA ILE A 102 -13.16 13.70 -7.52
C ILE A 102 -11.76 13.25 -7.94
N LEU A 103 -10.76 14.13 -7.84
CA LEU A 103 -9.38 13.81 -8.18
C LEU A 103 -8.81 12.70 -7.29
N ARG A 104 -9.09 12.70 -5.98
CA ARG A 104 -8.65 11.64 -5.06
C ARG A 104 -9.27 10.29 -5.39
N LEU A 105 -10.57 10.27 -5.70
CA LEU A 105 -11.25 9.05 -6.13
C LEU A 105 -10.64 8.50 -7.44
N LEU A 106 -10.43 9.36 -8.44
CA LEU A 106 -9.81 9.01 -9.71
C LEU A 106 -8.37 8.55 -9.52
N GLN A 107 -7.58 9.25 -8.71
CA GLN A 107 -6.21 8.86 -8.38
C GLN A 107 -6.16 7.45 -7.77
N GLY A 108 -7.06 7.12 -6.84
CA GLY A 108 -7.17 5.77 -6.27
C GLY A 108 -7.47 4.70 -7.32
N LEU A 109 -8.43 4.97 -8.21
CA LEU A 109 -8.77 4.09 -9.35
C LEU A 109 -7.56 3.85 -10.26
N VAL A 110 -6.83 4.91 -10.60
CA VAL A 110 -5.66 4.85 -11.47
C VAL A 110 -4.51 4.11 -10.80
N ALA A 111 -4.22 4.40 -9.54
CA ALA A 111 -3.12 3.78 -8.79
C ALA A 111 -3.26 2.26 -8.72
N ILE A 112 -4.44 1.75 -8.35
CA ILE A 112 -4.67 0.30 -8.34
C ILE A 112 -4.70 -0.27 -9.76
N GLY A 113 -5.22 0.48 -10.72
CA GLY A 113 -5.23 0.11 -12.13
C GLY A 113 -3.81 -0.10 -12.68
N LEU A 114 -2.87 0.79 -12.37
CA LEU A 114 -1.46 0.67 -12.75
C LEU A 114 -0.80 -0.54 -12.09
N THR A 115 -1.07 -0.80 -10.82
CA THR A 115 -0.60 -2.00 -10.11
C THR A 115 -1.08 -3.28 -10.79
N VAL A 116 -2.37 -3.36 -11.11
CA VAL A 116 -2.96 -4.50 -11.83
C VAL A 116 -2.35 -4.64 -13.23
N PHE A 117 -2.24 -3.53 -13.97
CA PHE A 117 -1.62 -3.50 -15.29
C PHE A 117 -0.21 -4.10 -15.29
N VAL A 118 0.67 -3.64 -14.37
CA VAL A 118 2.04 -4.13 -14.27
C VAL A 118 2.08 -5.60 -13.92
N ARG A 119 1.40 -6.02 -12.85
CA ARG A 119 1.44 -7.38 -12.34
C ARG A 119 0.85 -8.39 -13.32
N VAL A 120 -0.28 -8.09 -13.95
CA VAL A 120 -0.90 -8.97 -14.95
C VAL A 120 -0.01 -9.07 -16.19
N THR A 121 0.54 -7.95 -16.67
CA THR A 121 1.42 -7.93 -17.83
C THR A 121 2.69 -8.75 -17.58
N VAL A 122 3.34 -8.61 -16.43
CA VAL A 122 4.53 -9.39 -16.07
C VAL A 122 4.20 -10.87 -15.95
N ASN A 123 3.07 -11.21 -15.34
CA ASN A 123 2.63 -12.61 -15.24
C ASN A 123 2.36 -13.25 -16.62
N HIS A 124 1.83 -12.49 -17.58
CA HIS A 124 1.66 -12.96 -18.96
C HIS A 124 2.98 -13.13 -19.72
N MET A 125 4.01 -12.36 -19.36
CA MET A 125 5.35 -12.47 -19.95
C MET A 125 6.22 -13.55 -19.28
N SER A 126 5.82 -14.04 -18.10
CA SER A 126 6.57 -14.99 -17.30
C SER A 126 6.31 -16.45 -17.72
N THR A 127 7.30 -17.31 -17.49
CA THR A 127 7.14 -18.77 -17.50
C THR A 127 6.94 -19.29 -16.07
N ALA A 128 6.56 -20.57 -15.92
CA ALA A 128 6.43 -21.18 -14.60
C ALA A 128 7.75 -21.11 -13.78
N GLU A 129 8.89 -21.20 -14.48
CA GLU A 129 10.22 -21.23 -13.86
C GLU A 129 10.70 -19.84 -13.39
N ASN A 130 10.31 -18.75 -14.07
CA ASN A 130 10.84 -17.40 -13.77
C ASN A 130 9.81 -16.45 -13.16
N ARG A 131 8.54 -16.88 -13.00
CA ARG A 131 7.45 -16.05 -12.49
C ARG A 131 7.73 -15.48 -11.09
N GLY A 132 8.28 -16.29 -10.19
CA GLY A 132 8.67 -15.87 -8.86
C GLY A 132 9.73 -14.76 -8.88
N THR A 133 10.78 -14.97 -9.67
CA THR A 133 11.89 -14.00 -9.84
C THR A 133 11.40 -12.67 -10.41
N LEU A 134 10.56 -12.71 -11.45
CA LEU A 134 10.05 -11.49 -12.09
C LEU A 134 9.11 -10.71 -11.16
N ASN A 135 8.22 -11.40 -10.43
CA ASN A 135 7.39 -10.73 -9.41
C ASN A 135 8.25 -10.19 -8.26
N GLY A 136 9.36 -10.86 -7.91
CA GLY A 136 10.33 -10.34 -6.95
C GLY A 136 10.95 -9.02 -7.40
N TYR A 137 11.35 -8.90 -8.66
CA TYR A 137 11.85 -7.63 -9.21
C TYR A 137 10.80 -6.52 -9.19
N ILE A 138 9.53 -6.84 -9.48
CA ILE A 138 8.43 -5.87 -9.37
C ILE A 138 8.25 -5.42 -7.92
N SER A 139 8.19 -6.34 -6.96
CA SER A 139 8.05 -5.98 -5.54
C SER A 139 9.24 -5.16 -5.03
N SER A 140 10.47 -5.48 -5.46
CA SER A 140 11.65 -4.68 -5.13
C SER A 140 11.57 -3.27 -5.72
N SER A 141 11.09 -3.13 -6.96
CA SER A 141 10.91 -1.82 -7.58
C SER A 141 9.81 -0.99 -6.91
N GLU A 142 8.72 -1.64 -6.47
CA GLU A 142 7.67 -1.01 -5.66
C GLU A 142 8.24 -0.46 -4.34
N GLY A 143 9.01 -1.28 -3.62
CA GLY A 143 9.68 -0.86 -2.38
C GLY A 143 10.67 0.27 -2.58
N ALA A 144 11.50 0.20 -3.63
CA ALA A 144 12.41 1.29 -3.98
C ALA A 144 11.67 2.59 -4.31
N GLY A 145 10.53 2.50 -5.03
CA GLY A 145 9.67 3.65 -5.30
C GLY A 145 9.12 4.30 -4.03
N MET A 146 8.69 3.49 -3.07
CA MET A 146 8.20 3.96 -1.77
C MET A 146 9.25 4.70 -0.94
N ILE A 147 10.53 4.38 -1.12
CA ILE A 147 11.65 5.08 -0.46
C ILE A 147 12.00 6.38 -1.20
N LEU A 148 12.15 6.26 -2.53
CA LEU A 148 12.62 7.39 -3.35
C LEU A 148 11.57 8.51 -3.44
N GLY A 149 10.28 8.18 -3.38
CA GLY A 149 9.21 9.16 -3.47
C GLY A 149 9.28 10.23 -2.38
N PRO A 150 9.18 9.89 -1.09
CA PRO A 150 9.29 10.86 -0.01
C PRO A 150 10.65 11.59 0.00
N LEU A 151 11.75 10.89 -0.30
CA LEU A 151 13.08 11.48 -0.37
C LEU A 151 13.14 12.59 -1.42
N ILE A 152 12.70 12.31 -2.64
CA ILE A 152 12.69 13.28 -3.74
C ILE A 152 11.72 14.43 -3.44
N SER A 153 10.53 14.12 -2.91
CA SER A 153 9.55 15.16 -2.58
C SER A 153 10.06 16.08 -1.46
N GLY A 154 10.75 15.55 -0.45
CA GLY A 154 11.38 16.33 0.61
C GLY A 154 12.42 17.32 0.07
N VAL A 155 13.28 16.87 -0.84
CA VAL A 155 14.25 17.74 -1.53
C VAL A 155 13.53 18.81 -2.35
N ILE A 156 12.51 18.45 -3.12
CA ILE A 156 11.76 19.40 -3.96
C ILE A 156 11.12 20.50 -3.09
N VAL A 157 10.43 20.13 -2.02
CA VAL A 157 9.72 21.13 -1.19
C VAL A 157 10.64 21.97 -0.32
N SER A 158 11.90 21.60 -0.18
CA SER A 158 12.92 22.43 0.47
C SER A 158 13.28 23.67 -0.36
N TYR A 159 13.06 23.62 -1.68
CA TYR A 159 13.40 24.70 -2.61
C TYR A 159 12.18 25.27 -3.35
N PHE A 160 11.07 24.54 -3.39
CA PHE A 160 9.89 24.89 -4.17
C PHE A 160 8.61 24.73 -3.34
N SER A 161 7.46 25.13 -3.91
CA SER A 161 6.16 25.00 -3.26
C SER A 161 5.66 23.55 -3.16
N LEU A 162 4.71 23.31 -2.25
CA LEU A 162 4.05 21.99 -2.06
C LEU A 162 3.30 21.48 -3.30
N SER A 163 3.07 22.34 -4.30
CA SER A 163 2.45 21.95 -5.56
C SER A 163 3.43 21.31 -6.55
N VAL A 164 4.73 21.57 -6.42
CA VAL A 164 5.74 21.14 -7.40
C VAL A 164 5.89 19.63 -7.50
N PRO A 165 5.81 18.84 -6.41
CA PRO A 165 5.83 17.37 -6.49
C PRO A 165 4.79 16.79 -7.45
N PHE A 166 3.59 17.38 -7.55
CA PHE A 166 2.57 16.90 -8.49
C PHE A 166 3.02 17.00 -9.95
N TYR A 167 3.72 18.08 -10.33
CA TYR A 167 4.28 18.23 -11.68
C TYR A 167 5.38 17.20 -11.96
N PHE A 168 6.23 16.89 -10.96
CA PHE A 168 7.23 15.83 -11.10
C PHE A 168 6.58 14.47 -11.32
N VAL A 169 5.51 14.15 -10.59
CA VAL A 169 4.73 12.93 -10.81
C VAL A 169 4.15 12.90 -12.23
N ALA A 170 3.62 14.01 -12.73
CA ALA A 170 3.14 14.08 -14.11
C ALA A 170 4.27 13.84 -15.14
N ILE A 171 5.47 14.37 -14.91
CA ILE A 171 6.65 14.11 -15.76
C ILE A 171 7.02 12.62 -15.74
N PHE A 172 7.05 11.98 -14.58
CA PHE A 172 7.34 10.55 -14.45
C PHE A 172 6.27 9.68 -15.10
N ALA A 173 5.00 10.08 -15.01
CA ALA A 173 3.92 9.42 -15.73
C ALA A 173 4.06 9.59 -17.27
N CYS A 174 4.52 10.75 -17.76
CA CYS A 174 4.85 10.94 -19.18
C CYS A 174 6.00 10.03 -19.63
N ILE A 175 7.05 9.87 -18.84
CA ILE A 175 8.15 8.96 -19.13
C ILE A 175 7.62 7.52 -19.22
N SER A 176 6.78 7.11 -18.26
CA SER A 176 6.13 5.80 -18.27
C SER A 176 5.22 5.61 -19.49
N PHE A 177 4.47 6.64 -19.88
CA PHE A 177 3.62 6.64 -21.09
C PHE A 177 4.45 6.41 -22.36
N ILE A 178 5.58 7.10 -22.50
CA ILE A 178 6.49 6.91 -23.64
C ILE A 178 7.06 5.49 -23.63
N ALA A 179 7.42 4.95 -22.46
CA ALA A 179 7.91 3.58 -22.33
C ALA A 179 6.86 2.56 -22.79
N VAL A 180 5.61 2.64 -22.29
CA VAL A 180 4.50 1.74 -22.67
C VAL A 180 4.16 1.89 -24.16
N SER A 181 4.17 3.10 -24.71
CA SER A 181 3.85 3.34 -26.14
C SER A 181 4.83 2.63 -27.07
N ARG A 182 6.11 2.53 -26.67
CA ARG A 182 7.19 1.86 -27.41
C ARG A 182 7.29 0.37 -27.15
N MET A 183 6.53 -0.16 -26.17
CA MET A 183 6.48 -1.60 -25.94
C MET A 183 5.71 -2.31 -27.02
N THR A 184 6.26 -3.42 -27.48
CA THR A 184 5.56 -4.37 -28.33
C THR A 184 4.93 -5.44 -27.46
N PHE A 185 3.63 -5.34 -27.27
CA PHE A 185 2.86 -6.44 -26.70
C PHE A 185 2.61 -7.45 -27.80
N ALA A 186 3.00 -8.70 -27.59
CA ALA A 186 2.67 -9.75 -28.53
C ALA A 186 1.14 -9.76 -28.69
N ASN A 187 0.69 -9.56 -29.93
CA ASN A 187 -0.72 -9.72 -30.32
C ASN A 187 -1.09 -11.22 -30.34
N SER A 188 -0.81 -11.93 -29.27
CA SER A 188 -1.50 -13.18 -29.05
C SER A 188 -2.89 -12.79 -28.57
N PRO A 189 -3.95 -13.04 -29.40
CA PRO A 189 -5.27 -13.14 -28.80
C PRO A 189 -5.06 -14.09 -27.61
N LEU A 190 -5.51 -13.69 -26.43
CA LEU A 190 -5.49 -14.52 -25.24
C LEU A 190 -5.93 -15.91 -25.68
N LYS A 191 -4.97 -16.80 -26.05
CA LYS A 191 -5.29 -18.22 -26.05
C LYS A 191 -5.75 -18.41 -24.63
N PRO A 192 -6.99 -18.86 -24.42
CA PRO A 192 -7.39 -19.26 -23.08
C PRO A 192 -6.25 -20.19 -22.65
N GLN A 193 -5.44 -19.73 -21.70
CA GLN A 193 -4.39 -20.55 -21.11
C GLN A 193 -5.11 -21.85 -20.81
N GLN A 194 -4.60 -22.96 -21.36
CA GLN A 194 -5.22 -24.28 -21.29
C GLN A 194 -5.86 -24.40 -19.93
N GLN A 195 -7.14 -24.40 -19.96
CA GLN A 195 -8.05 -24.37 -18.85
C GLN A 195 -7.39 -24.94 -17.60
N HIS A 196 -6.82 -24.06 -16.73
CA HIS A 196 -7.19 -24.31 -15.36
C HIS A 196 -8.70 -24.49 -15.44
N PRO A 197 -9.24 -25.61 -14.98
CA PRO A 197 -10.65 -25.95 -15.13
C PRO A 197 -11.42 -24.68 -14.84
N PRO A 198 -12.36 -24.24 -15.71
CA PRO A 198 -12.89 -22.89 -15.76
C PRO A 198 -13.06 -22.44 -14.32
N LEU A 199 -12.35 -21.36 -13.93
CA LEU A 199 -12.47 -20.83 -12.58
C LEU A 199 -13.94 -20.84 -12.34
N GLN A 200 -14.40 -21.86 -11.61
CA GLN A 200 -15.82 -22.10 -11.35
C GLN A 200 -16.37 -20.73 -11.05
N LYS A 201 -17.28 -20.24 -11.91
CA LYS A 201 -17.85 -18.88 -11.86
C LYS A 201 -17.74 -18.44 -10.43
N PRO A 202 -16.96 -17.41 -10.07
CA PRO A 202 -16.63 -17.20 -8.68
C PRO A 202 -17.94 -17.34 -7.94
N GLN A 203 -18.10 -18.50 -7.27
CA GLN A 203 -19.25 -18.67 -6.40
C GLN A 203 -18.99 -17.61 -5.34
N ARG A 204 -19.52 -16.42 -5.61
CA ARG A 204 -19.54 -15.24 -4.75
C ARG A 204 -20.36 -15.48 -3.48
N ARG A 205 -20.33 -16.68 -2.99
CA ARG A 205 -20.52 -16.90 -1.57
C ARG A 205 -19.12 -16.72 -0.97
N ILE A 206 -18.83 -15.49 -0.53
CA ILE A 206 -17.86 -15.27 0.52
C ILE A 206 -18.35 -16.24 1.61
N ILE A 207 -17.74 -17.44 1.64
CA ILE A 207 -17.95 -18.37 2.77
C ILE A 207 -17.24 -17.64 3.89
N LEU A 208 -17.99 -16.87 4.67
CA LEU A 208 -17.53 -16.22 5.88
C LEU A 208 -17.19 -17.34 6.89
N THR A 209 -16.06 -17.99 6.67
CA THR A 209 -15.53 -18.92 7.66
C THR A 209 -15.06 -18.09 8.85
N LYS A 210 -15.22 -18.62 10.05
CA LYS A 210 -14.73 -17.98 11.28
C LYS A 210 -13.25 -17.58 11.18
N GLN A 211 -12.46 -18.34 10.43
CA GLN A 211 -11.05 -18.05 10.15
C GLN A 211 -10.90 -16.82 9.24
N LEU A 212 -11.64 -16.73 8.14
CA LEU A 212 -11.60 -15.57 7.24
C LEU A 212 -11.94 -14.28 8.01
N LEU A 213 -13.02 -14.32 8.80
CA LEU A 213 -13.43 -13.17 9.60
C LEU A 213 -12.32 -12.76 10.58
N LEU A 214 -11.69 -13.72 11.27
CA LEU A 214 -10.67 -13.45 12.27
C LEU A 214 -9.41 -12.82 11.68
N TYR A 215 -8.88 -13.38 10.58
CA TYR A 215 -7.70 -12.82 9.88
C TYR A 215 -8.02 -11.48 9.23
N SER A 216 -9.20 -11.34 8.62
CA SER A 216 -9.64 -10.07 8.04
C SER A 216 -9.77 -8.98 9.11
N THR A 217 -10.26 -9.32 10.31
CA THR A 217 -10.37 -8.34 11.42
C THR A 217 -9.00 -7.85 11.86
N VAL A 218 -8.02 -8.75 12.06
CA VAL A 218 -6.66 -8.32 12.45
C VAL A 218 -6.05 -7.41 11.39
N HIS A 219 -6.14 -7.80 10.13
CA HIS A 219 -5.56 -6.99 9.04
C HIS A 219 -6.34 -5.69 8.80
N LEU A 220 -7.66 -5.69 9.01
CA LEU A 220 -8.47 -4.46 8.99
C LEU A 220 -8.03 -3.48 10.08
N LEU A 221 -7.77 -3.95 11.29
CA LEU A 221 -7.31 -3.10 12.39
C LEU A 221 -5.92 -2.52 12.11
N GLU A 222 -5.01 -3.32 11.55
CA GLU A 222 -3.68 -2.86 11.17
C GLU A 222 -3.75 -1.86 10.00
N MET A 223 -4.52 -2.15 8.95
CA MET A 223 -4.73 -1.21 7.84
C MET A 223 -5.42 0.08 8.29
N SER A 224 -6.30 0.00 9.29
CA SER A 224 -6.88 1.18 9.95
C SER A 224 -5.80 2.02 10.63
N ALA A 225 -4.93 1.37 11.40
CA ALA A 225 -3.84 2.02 12.10
C ALA A 225 -2.86 2.70 11.13
N PHE A 226 -2.49 2.00 10.07
CA PHE A 226 -1.63 2.52 9.02
C PHE A 226 -2.25 3.72 8.30
N ALA A 227 -3.54 3.66 7.96
CA ALA A 227 -4.23 4.77 7.30
C ALA A 227 -4.36 6.01 8.19
N ILE A 228 -4.58 5.84 9.49
CA ILE A 228 -4.57 6.95 10.46
C ILE A 228 -3.17 7.59 10.50
N PHE A 229 -2.12 6.79 10.60
CA PHE A 229 -0.75 7.29 10.57
C PHE A 229 -0.47 8.10 9.29
N LEU A 230 -0.75 7.54 8.12
CA LEU A 230 -0.54 8.21 6.84
C LEU A 230 -1.31 9.53 6.70
N THR A 231 -2.50 9.61 7.30
CA THR A 231 -3.37 10.79 7.20
C THR A 231 -2.91 11.90 8.16
N TYR A 232 -2.56 11.55 9.39
CA TYR A 232 -2.43 12.54 10.47
C TYR A 232 -1.01 12.82 10.92
N PHE A 233 -0.03 11.94 10.62
CA PHE A 233 1.33 12.15 11.08
C PHE A 233 1.92 13.47 10.55
N SER A 234 1.68 13.81 9.29
CA SER A 234 2.19 15.07 8.71
C SER A 234 1.61 16.31 9.40
N VAL A 235 0.32 16.28 9.71
CA VAL A 235 -0.35 17.37 10.47
C VAL A 235 0.21 17.45 11.88
N TYR A 236 0.31 16.32 12.58
CA TYR A 236 0.90 16.26 13.91
C TYR A 236 2.34 16.78 13.93
N ALA A 237 3.16 16.35 13.00
CA ALA A 237 4.55 16.77 12.91
C ALA A 237 4.67 18.29 12.63
N THR A 238 3.80 18.84 11.78
CA THR A 238 3.78 20.28 11.50
C THR A 238 3.39 21.08 12.74
N TYR A 239 2.29 20.73 13.42
CA TYR A 239 1.74 21.56 14.49
C TYR A 239 2.29 21.26 15.87
N LYS A 240 2.66 20.01 16.14
CA LYS A 240 3.13 19.60 17.47
C LYS A 240 4.65 19.53 17.56
N LEU A 241 5.30 19.03 16.50
CA LEU A 241 6.76 18.92 16.47
C LEU A 241 7.43 20.12 15.78
N HIS A 242 6.65 20.97 15.12
CA HIS A 242 7.12 22.14 14.35
C HIS A 242 8.08 21.77 13.21
N TRP A 243 7.84 20.61 12.59
CA TRP A 243 8.67 20.10 11.52
C TRP A 243 8.33 20.74 10.17
N SER A 244 9.37 20.96 9.37
CA SER A 244 9.26 21.35 7.97
C SER A 244 8.74 20.18 7.12
N PRO A 245 8.17 20.45 5.93
CA PRO A 245 7.77 19.40 4.99
C PRO A 245 8.91 18.46 4.58
N ALA A 246 10.17 18.94 4.59
CA ALA A 246 11.35 18.14 4.30
C ALA A 246 11.65 17.12 5.42
N GLU A 247 11.56 17.53 6.69
CA GLU A 247 11.74 16.66 7.85
C GLU A 247 10.66 15.58 7.91
N ILE A 248 9.40 15.95 7.58
CA ILE A 248 8.30 15.00 7.47
C ILE A 248 8.57 13.98 6.35
N SER A 249 9.00 14.44 5.18
CA SER A 249 9.36 13.55 4.07
C SER A 249 10.53 12.62 4.43
N LEU A 250 11.49 13.09 5.23
CA LEU A 250 12.59 12.27 5.73
C LEU A 250 12.07 11.16 6.67
N ALA A 251 11.09 11.44 7.53
CA ALA A 251 10.47 10.44 8.40
C ALA A 251 9.85 9.29 7.58
N PHE A 252 9.08 9.60 6.54
CA PHE A 252 8.53 8.58 5.64
C PHE A 252 9.62 7.82 4.86
N THR A 253 10.71 8.50 4.51
CA THR A 253 11.87 7.86 3.87
C THR A 253 12.51 6.83 4.80
N ILE A 254 12.68 7.18 6.08
CA ILE A 254 13.25 6.29 7.11
C ILE A 254 12.39 5.03 7.29
N ILE A 255 11.05 5.18 7.36
CA ILE A 255 10.12 4.05 7.40
C ILE A 255 10.32 3.16 6.16
N GLY A 256 10.36 3.76 4.97
CA GLY A 256 10.56 3.01 3.73
C GLY A 256 11.88 2.23 3.72
N ILE A 257 12.99 2.86 4.09
CA ILE A 257 14.31 2.22 4.16
C ILE A 257 14.30 1.07 5.16
N SER A 258 13.80 1.31 6.38
CA SER A 258 13.79 0.29 7.43
C SER A 258 12.92 -0.91 7.05
N THR A 259 11.75 -0.68 6.45
CA THR A 259 10.89 -1.73 5.91
C THR A 259 11.60 -2.54 4.83
N PHE A 260 12.18 -1.87 3.83
CA PHE A 260 12.85 -2.53 2.71
C PHE A 260 14.06 -3.35 3.14
N VAL A 261 14.90 -2.79 4.02
CA VAL A 261 16.11 -3.48 4.51
C VAL A 261 15.75 -4.64 5.42
N SER A 262 14.76 -4.50 6.29
CA SER A 262 14.41 -5.54 7.28
C SER A 262 13.64 -6.72 6.68
N ALA A 263 12.84 -6.53 5.64
CA ALA A 263 11.97 -7.56 5.06
C ALA A 263 12.70 -8.88 4.72
N PRO A 264 13.87 -8.90 4.04
CA PRO A 264 14.57 -10.15 3.75
C PRO A 264 15.08 -10.88 5.02
N PHE A 265 15.47 -10.13 6.06
CA PHE A 265 15.93 -10.72 7.32
C PHE A 265 14.75 -11.31 8.11
N ILE A 266 13.62 -10.58 8.15
CA ILE A 266 12.39 -11.02 8.79
C ILE A 266 11.86 -12.28 8.11
N GLY A 267 11.86 -12.34 6.79
CA GLY A 267 11.49 -13.52 6.03
C GLY A 267 12.30 -14.76 6.46
N LYS A 268 13.62 -14.63 6.53
CA LYS A 268 14.51 -15.71 7.03
C LYS A 268 14.20 -16.10 8.47
N ILE A 269 14.02 -15.12 9.37
CA ILE A 269 13.67 -15.37 10.77
C ILE A 269 12.32 -16.08 10.88
N SER A 270 11.35 -15.69 10.06
CA SER A 270 10.02 -16.30 9.99
C SER A 270 10.09 -17.79 9.62
N ASP A 271 10.93 -18.11 8.63
CA ASP A 271 11.12 -19.50 8.20
C ASP A 271 11.88 -20.35 9.23
N MET A 272 12.82 -19.75 9.96
CA MET A 272 13.60 -20.42 11.02
C MET A 272 12.75 -20.70 12.28
N LEU A 273 12.01 -19.68 12.75
CA LEU A 273 11.25 -19.77 13.99
C LEU A 273 9.98 -20.62 13.86
N LYS A 274 9.42 -20.78 12.66
CA LYS A 274 8.16 -21.48 12.39
C LYS A 274 6.96 -21.04 13.25
N ASP A 275 7.09 -19.89 13.95
CA ASP A 275 6.04 -19.27 14.77
C ASP A 275 5.72 -17.87 14.19
N ARG A 276 5.10 -17.87 13.02
CA ARG A 276 4.77 -16.63 12.27
C ARG A 276 3.82 -15.72 13.06
N LEU A 277 2.96 -16.32 13.92
CA LEU A 277 2.06 -15.57 14.80
C LEU A 277 2.83 -14.73 15.83
N LEU A 278 3.95 -15.22 16.32
CA LEU A 278 4.81 -14.47 17.24
C LEU A 278 5.40 -13.24 16.53
N LEU A 279 5.88 -13.41 15.30
CA LEU A 279 6.46 -12.30 14.54
C LEU A 279 5.42 -11.25 14.18
N CYS A 280 4.18 -11.65 13.88
CA CYS A 280 3.08 -10.69 13.72
C CYS A 280 2.84 -9.86 14.99
N ILE A 281 2.86 -10.51 16.17
CA ILE A 281 2.69 -9.81 17.45
C ILE A 281 3.87 -8.87 17.71
N ILE A 282 5.11 -9.31 17.47
CA ILE A 282 6.29 -8.46 17.60
C ILE A 282 6.19 -7.25 16.65
N GLY A 283 5.77 -7.47 15.41
CA GLY A 283 5.55 -6.38 14.44
C GLY A 283 4.57 -5.33 14.95
N LEU A 284 3.41 -5.77 15.46
CA LEU A 284 2.41 -4.86 16.03
C LEU A 284 2.91 -4.14 17.30
N LEU A 285 3.74 -4.80 18.14
CA LEU A 285 4.37 -4.16 19.29
C LEU A 285 5.39 -3.10 18.88
N LEU A 286 6.15 -3.32 17.81
CA LEU A 286 7.08 -2.32 17.26
C LEU A 286 6.33 -1.12 16.65
N ILE A 287 5.20 -1.34 15.98
CA ILE A 287 4.30 -0.26 15.51
C ILE A 287 3.74 0.52 16.71
N MET A 288 3.34 -0.16 17.78
CA MET A 288 2.91 0.50 19.02
C MET A 288 4.02 1.35 19.62
N MET A 289 5.26 0.85 19.63
CA MET A 289 6.43 1.58 20.13
C MET A 289 6.73 2.82 19.30
N GLU A 290 6.61 2.76 17.97
CA GLU A 290 6.70 3.93 17.09
C GLU A 290 5.74 5.04 17.52
N ILE A 291 4.45 4.69 17.71
CA ILE A 291 3.43 5.67 18.12
C ILE A 291 3.76 6.27 19.47
N ILE A 292 4.19 5.45 20.44
CA ILE A 292 4.61 5.91 21.76
C ILE A 292 5.77 6.91 21.64
N LEU A 293 6.79 6.60 20.85
CA LEU A 293 7.97 7.45 20.74
C LEU A 293 7.62 8.85 20.20
N PHE A 294 6.85 8.96 19.11
CA PHE A 294 6.54 10.29 18.59
C PHE A 294 5.45 11.05 19.38
N LEU A 295 4.64 10.36 20.19
CA LEU A 295 3.64 11.03 21.03
C LEU A 295 4.24 11.63 22.31
N TRP A 296 5.21 10.97 22.91
CA TRP A 296 5.77 11.37 24.21
C TRP A 296 7.11 12.12 24.12
N PHE A 297 7.78 12.04 22.97
CA PHE A 297 9.06 12.72 22.75
C PHE A 297 8.95 13.70 21.58
N THR A 298 9.62 14.84 21.70
CA THR A 298 9.65 15.89 20.67
C THR A 298 11.01 15.99 19.97
N GLU A 299 12.02 15.34 20.51
CA GLU A 299 13.37 15.34 19.97
C GLU A 299 13.38 14.62 18.61
N PRO A 300 13.84 15.28 17.52
CA PRO A 300 13.76 14.71 16.17
C PRO A 300 14.41 13.34 16.05
N TRP A 301 15.54 13.11 16.68
CA TRP A 301 16.24 11.82 16.59
C TRP A 301 15.46 10.67 17.23
N ILE A 302 14.70 10.92 18.32
CA ILE A 302 13.84 9.89 18.96
C ILE A 302 12.67 9.56 18.05
N VAL A 303 12.06 10.57 17.43
CA VAL A 303 10.96 10.37 16.48
C VAL A 303 11.44 9.60 15.25
N TYR A 304 12.59 9.96 14.67
CA TYR A 304 13.19 9.19 13.56
C TYR A 304 13.55 7.75 13.95
N LEU A 305 14.03 7.53 15.19
CA LEU A 305 14.21 6.17 15.71
C LEU A 305 12.87 5.42 15.78
N GLY A 306 11.81 6.08 16.23
CA GLY A 306 10.44 5.53 16.20
C GLY A 306 10.03 5.11 14.79
N MET A 307 10.23 5.99 13.78
CA MET A 307 9.95 5.68 12.37
C MET A 307 10.75 4.47 11.86
N PHE A 308 12.01 4.38 12.24
CA PHE A 308 12.86 3.23 11.90
C PHE A 308 12.32 1.93 12.52
N ILE A 309 11.94 1.96 13.79
CA ILE A 309 11.35 0.83 14.53
C ILE A 309 10.01 0.45 13.91
N GLY A 310 9.17 1.42 13.58
CA GLY A 310 7.86 1.22 12.96
C GLY A 310 7.95 0.55 11.59
N GLY A 311 8.93 0.94 10.78
CA GLY A 311 9.17 0.28 9.49
C GLY A 311 9.59 -1.18 9.62
N ILE A 312 10.44 -1.52 10.61
CA ILE A 312 10.73 -2.93 10.95
C ILE A 312 9.45 -3.64 11.41
N GLY A 313 8.63 -2.96 12.22
CA GLY A 313 7.35 -3.46 12.71
C GLY A 313 6.38 -3.80 11.59
N GLY A 314 6.22 -2.88 10.63
CA GLY A 314 5.38 -3.07 9.44
C GLY A 314 5.82 -4.26 8.59
N ALA A 315 7.13 -4.36 8.28
CA ALA A 315 7.69 -5.52 7.57
C ALA A 315 7.45 -6.82 8.34
N SER A 316 7.72 -6.83 9.66
CA SER A 316 7.54 -8.00 10.51
C SER A 316 6.11 -8.51 10.53
N TYR A 317 5.15 -7.58 10.62
CA TYR A 317 3.73 -7.92 10.59
C TYR A 317 3.31 -8.44 9.21
N LEU A 318 3.54 -7.67 8.14
CA LEU A 318 3.03 -8.00 6.80
C LEU A 318 3.61 -9.30 6.25
N ASP A 319 4.94 -9.47 6.29
CA ASP A 319 5.59 -10.65 5.76
C ASP A 319 5.17 -11.92 6.50
N SER A 320 5.08 -11.83 7.84
CA SER A 320 4.65 -12.97 8.66
C SER A 320 3.17 -13.26 8.52
N PHE A 321 2.32 -12.23 8.37
CA PHE A 321 0.89 -12.37 8.19
C PHE A 321 0.55 -13.08 6.87
N TYR A 322 1.09 -12.61 5.74
CA TYR A 322 0.84 -13.26 4.45
C TYR A 322 1.44 -14.66 4.37
N SER A 323 2.60 -14.86 4.98
CA SER A 323 3.21 -16.18 5.09
C SER A 323 2.35 -17.15 5.90
N GLN A 324 1.75 -16.69 7.00
CA GLN A 324 0.83 -17.46 7.81
C GLN A 324 -0.45 -17.82 7.06
N LEU A 325 -1.04 -16.89 6.30
CA LEU A 325 -2.18 -17.19 5.43
C LEU A 325 -1.84 -18.29 4.43
N GLY A 326 -0.60 -18.27 3.89
CA GLY A 326 -0.10 -19.31 3.01
C GLY A 326 -0.02 -20.69 3.65
N ASP A 327 0.29 -20.77 4.95
CA ASP A 327 0.40 -22.05 5.67
C ASP A 327 -0.96 -22.65 6.08
N VAL A 328 -1.94 -21.81 6.37
CA VAL A 328 -3.22 -22.23 6.95
C VAL A 328 -4.25 -22.57 5.87
N ILE A 329 -4.11 -21.99 4.68
CA ILE A 329 -5.13 -22.08 3.64
C ILE A 329 -4.68 -23.06 2.55
N PRO A 330 -5.54 -24.05 2.17
CA PRO A 330 -5.28 -24.96 1.07
C PRO A 330 -4.96 -24.18 -0.24
N GLU A 331 -4.06 -24.72 -1.05
CA GLU A 331 -3.59 -24.06 -2.28
C GLU A 331 -4.73 -23.68 -3.23
N GLU A 332 -5.74 -24.53 -3.34
CA GLU A 332 -6.90 -24.35 -4.22
C GLU A 332 -7.69 -23.06 -3.91
N ASN A 333 -7.77 -22.66 -2.64
CA ASN A 333 -8.57 -21.51 -2.16
C ASN A 333 -7.72 -20.30 -1.76
N ARG A 334 -6.38 -20.43 -1.78
CA ARG A 334 -5.45 -19.44 -1.21
C ARG A 334 -5.60 -18.05 -1.83
N SER A 335 -5.61 -17.97 -3.15
CA SER A 335 -5.71 -16.68 -3.86
C SER A 335 -7.04 -15.96 -3.59
N SER A 336 -8.14 -16.70 -3.58
CA SER A 336 -9.47 -16.15 -3.29
C SER A 336 -9.58 -15.68 -1.84
N PHE A 337 -9.02 -16.45 -0.90
CA PHE A 337 -9.04 -16.12 0.52
C PHE A 337 -8.19 -14.87 0.81
N ILE A 338 -6.96 -14.81 0.32
CA ILE A 338 -6.08 -13.64 0.48
C ILE A 338 -6.74 -12.40 -0.15
N GLY A 339 -7.31 -12.54 -1.35
CA GLY A 339 -8.04 -11.45 -2.00
C GLY A 339 -9.20 -10.92 -1.16
N ASN A 340 -9.97 -11.81 -0.52
CA ASN A 340 -11.07 -11.41 0.35
C ASN A 340 -10.57 -10.74 1.64
N VAL A 341 -9.49 -11.24 2.25
CA VAL A 341 -8.86 -10.61 3.42
C VAL A 341 -8.40 -9.20 3.09
N VAL A 342 -7.68 -9.02 1.99
CA VAL A 342 -7.19 -7.70 1.54
C VAL A 342 -8.37 -6.76 1.24
N SER A 343 -9.39 -7.23 0.52
CA SER A 343 -10.55 -6.39 0.19
C SER A 343 -11.32 -5.95 1.43
N LEU A 344 -11.47 -6.82 2.43
CA LEU A 344 -12.14 -6.47 3.69
C LEU A 344 -11.30 -5.50 4.52
N SER A 345 -9.97 -5.63 4.50
CA SER A 345 -9.08 -4.75 5.25
C SER A 345 -8.99 -3.33 4.68
N GLU A 346 -9.19 -3.14 3.38
CA GLU A 346 -9.30 -1.81 2.76
C GLU A 346 -10.44 -0.97 3.36
N LEU A 347 -11.51 -1.61 3.88
CA LEU A 347 -12.58 -0.91 4.60
C LEU A 347 -12.04 -0.19 5.85
N GLY A 348 -11.02 -0.76 6.51
CA GLY A 348 -10.33 -0.10 7.61
C GLY A 348 -9.68 1.21 7.19
N ALA A 349 -8.98 1.21 6.06
CA ALA A 349 -8.35 2.40 5.51
C ALA A 349 -9.35 3.45 4.99
N ILE A 350 -10.58 3.04 4.64
CA ILE A 350 -11.66 3.95 4.24
C ILE A 350 -12.29 4.63 5.47
N VAL A 351 -12.62 3.86 6.50
CA VAL A 351 -13.46 4.33 7.61
C VAL A 351 -12.63 4.99 8.73
N SER A 352 -11.47 4.43 9.05
CA SER A 352 -10.70 4.86 10.22
C SER A 352 -10.17 6.30 10.16
N PRO A 353 -9.72 6.87 9.02
CA PRO A 353 -9.32 8.27 8.97
C PRO A 353 -10.49 9.22 9.26
N ILE A 354 -11.71 8.87 8.83
CA ILE A 354 -12.90 9.71 9.09
C ILE A 354 -13.22 9.74 10.60
N ILE A 355 -13.19 8.58 11.26
CA ILE A 355 -13.39 8.49 12.71
C ILE A 355 -12.28 9.27 13.44
N ALA A 356 -11.03 9.08 13.04
CA ALA A 356 -9.87 9.75 13.63
C ALA A 356 -9.95 11.27 13.47
N GLY A 357 -10.44 11.76 12.30
CA GLY A 357 -10.65 13.19 12.05
C GLY A 357 -11.72 13.78 12.93
N ALA A 358 -12.86 13.12 13.06
CA ALA A 358 -13.91 13.54 13.97
C ALA A 358 -13.43 13.59 15.43
N LEU A 359 -12.64 12.61 15.85
CA LEU A 359 -12.03 12.60 17.19
C LEU A 359 -11.00 13.72 17.36
N MET A 360 -10.22 14.05 16.34
CA MET A 360 -9.27 15.17 16.38
C MET A 360 -9.99 16.50 16.54
N ASP A 361 -11.07 16.73 15.77
CA ASP A 361 -11.86 17.96 15.84
C ASP A 361 -12.58 18.10 17.20
N CYS A 362 -13.03 16.99 17.80
CA CYS A 362 -13.74 17.02 19.09
C CYS A 362 -12.82 17.17 20.30
N PHE A 363 -11.58 16.69 20.24
CA PHE A 363 -10.71 16.60 21.43
C PHE A 363 -9.35 17.27 21.22
N SER A 364 -8.42 16.65 20.48
CA SER A 364 -7.06 17.18 20.30
C SER A 364 -6.32 16.53 19.14
N ILE A 365 -5.22 17.15 18.72
CA ILE A 365 -4.31 16.66 17.69
C ILE A 365 -3.68 15.29 18.02
N ASN A 366 -3.59 14.91 19.30
CA ASN A 366 -3.06 13.62 19.73
C ASN A 366 -4.09 12.48 19.61
N THR A 367 -5.39 12.80 19.61
CA THR A 367 -6.49 11.82 19.73
C THR A 367 -6.50 10.77 18.60
N PRO A 368 -6.21 11.12 17.32
CA PRO A 368 -6.06 10.10 16.27
C PRO A 368 -5.08 8.98 16.62
N PHE A 369 -3.98 9.32 17.30
CA PHE A 369 -2.94 8.34 17.65
C PHE A 369 -3.29 7.54 18.90
N TYR A 370 -4.04 8.09 19.85
CA TYR A 370 -4.62 7.27 20.93
C TYR A 370 -5.62 6.27 20.39
N TYR A 371 -6.46 6.68 19.44
CA TYR A 371 -7.35 5.76 18.72
C TYR A 371 -6.56 4.69 17.96
N ASN A 372 -5.47 5.09 17.28
CA ASN A 372 -4.55 4.18 16.59
C ASN A 372 -3.97 3.13 17.57
N MET A 373 -3.47 3.55 18.73
CA MET A 373 -2.95 2.66 19.78
C MET A 373 -4.00 1.63 20.23
N ILE A 374 -5.25 2.04 20.39
CA ILE A 374 -6.36 1.15 20.76
C ILE A 374 -6.57 0.09 19.67
N LEU A 375 -6.58 0.46 18.39
CA LEU A 375 -6.74 -0.47 17.27
C LEU A 375 -5.60 -1.49 17.23
N VAL A 376 -4.35 -1.02 17.36
CA VAL A 376 -3.16 -1.89 17.39
C VAL A 376 -3.20 -2.82 18.60
N LEU A 377 -3.61 -2.34 19.79
CA LEU A 377 -3.75 -3.16 20.99
C LEU A 377 -4.79 -4.27 20.80
N ILE A 378 -5.95 -3.94 20.22
CA ILE A 378 -6.99 -4.92 19.90
C ILE A 378 -6.44 -5.97 18.90
N ALA A 379 -5.69 -5.53 17.88
CA ALA A 379 -5.05 -6.44 16.92
C ALA A 379 -4.06 -7.39 17.60
N ILE A 380 -3.24 -6.89 18.54
CA ILE A 380 -2.30 -7.70 19.33
C ILE A 380 -3.06 -8.76 20.15
N VAL A 381 -4.13 -8.37 20.85
CA VAL A 381 -4.94 -9.28 21.67
C VAL A 381 -5.58 -10.38 20.83
N ILE A 382 -6.14 -10.02 19.67
CA ILE A 382 -6.72 -11.00 18.75
C ILE A 382 -5.63 -11.94 18.22
N GLN A 383 -4.49 -11.40 17.77
CA GLN A 383 -3.39 -12.20 17.26
C GLN A 383 -2.80 -13.15 18.33
N TYR A 384 -2.71 -12.70 19.57
CA TYR A 384 -2.29 -13.52 20.69
C TYR A 384 -3.28 -14.66 20.98
N THR A 385 -4.58 -14.39 20.93
CA THR A 385 -5.61 -15.43 21.13
C THR A 385 -5.60 -16.48 20.01
N ILE A 386 -5.34 -16.07 18.76
CA ILE A 386 -5.13 -16.99 17.63
C ILE A 386 -3.94 -17.92 17.93
N ARG A 387 -2.82 -17.33 18.38
CA ARG A 387 -1.58 -18.07 18.69
C ARG A 387 -1.80 -19.11 19.81
N LEU A 388 -2.50 -18.76 20.89
CA LEU A 388 -2.80 -19.69 21.98
C LEU A 388 -3.63 -20.87 21.48
N LYS A 389 -4.66 -20.64 20.68
CA LYS A 389 -5.50 -21.71 20.10
C LYS A 389 -4.71 -22.61 19.17
N SER A 390 -3.85 -22.05 18.33
CA SER A 390 -2.98 -22.83 17.41
C SER A 390 -2.04 -23.76 18.18
N LYS A 391 -1.45 -23.30 19.28
CA LYS A 391 -0.57 -24.12 20.13
C LYS A 391 -1.32 -25.23 20.87
N SER A 392 -2.57 -24.99 21.27
CA SER A 392 -3.39 -26.00 21.97
C SER A 392 -3.80 -27.16 21.06
N VAL A 393 -4.05 -26.88 19.77
CA VAL A 393 -4.37 -27.91 18.76
C VAL A 393 -3.15 -28.78 18.46
N ARG A 394 -1.94 -28.17 18.36
CA ARG A 394 -0.69 -28.93 18.14
C ARG A 394 -0.28 -29.83 19.30
N LYS A 395 -0.78 -29.60 20.53
CA LYS A 395 -0.45 -30.36 21.72
C LYS A 395 -1.42 -31.52 22.01
N ARG A 396 -2.51 -31.68 21.24
CA ARG A 396 -3.37 -32.86 21.39
C ARG A 396 -2.70 -34.04 20.70
N PRO A 397 -2.26 -35.10 21.41
CA PRO A 397 -1.78 -36.31 20.78
C PRO A 397 -2.92 -36.91 19.96
N ILE A 398 -2.57 -37.39 18.77
CA ILE A 398 -3.46 -38.21 17.95
C ILE A 398 -3.77 -39.44 18.80
N ALA A 399 -4.98 -39.50 19.35
CA ALA A 399 -5.50 -40.65 20.08
C ALA A 399 -5.99 -41.71 19.08
#